data_708102175340017c3548da1979450cca
#
_entry.id   708102175340017c3548da1979450cca
#
_cell.length_a   1.000
_cell.length_b   1.000
_cell.length_c   1.000
_cell.angle_alpha   90.00
_cell.angle_beta   90.00
_cell.angle_gamma   90.00
#
_symmetry.space_group_name_H-M   'P 1'
#
loop_
_entity.id
_entity.type
_entity.pdbx_description
1 polymer ?
#
loop_
_entity_poly.entity_id
_entity_poly.type
_entity_poly.pdbx_seq_one_letter_code
_entity_poly.pdbx_strand_id
1 'polypeptide(L)'
;MAAVLIVVLYCIPAYAETMTPEKQKQLNEYYQQAWKLLGQMHKDTSNLDKAYAFYQKALAIAPNYDKTYWKIAEISFKKAQEAKDDAASKKLYHEALENAKKSVALNPNSVEALYWIGTCEAKLAELAGIFKAMGLVKSAKKNLKKSIALDPDNRFSVLARVILAILYTEPPWPLRDLGEADKLTAKAVEMDPNLTLSSVKRARVLMKNGDNELAKKELQRCLNIKKPTYVWDSELYDWPEAKKLLSQLK
;
A
#
# COMPACT_ATOMS: atom_id res chain seq x y z
N MET A 1 -20.84 -25.23 56.13
CA MET A 1 -20.32 -23.97 55.59
C MET A 1 -19.14 -24.22 54.70
N ALA A 2 -19.29 -24.16 53.37
CA ALA A 2 -18.24 -24.39 52.41
C ALA A 2 -17.65 -23.04 52.00
N ALA A 3 -16.36 -22.84 52.26
CA ALA A 3 -15.64 -21.64 51.87
C ALA A 3 -15.30 -21.70 50.37
N VAL A 4 -15.85 -20.76 49.56
CA VAL A 4 -15.51 -20.61 48.17
C VAL A 4 -14.23 -19.78 48.08
N LEU A 5 -13.13 -20.43 47.65
CA LEU A 5 -11.85 -19.77 47.38
C LEU A 5 -11.97 -19.02 46.02
N ILE A 6 -12.11 -17.70 46.04
CA ILE A 6 -12.03 -16.86 44.84
C ILE A 6 -10.54 -16.67 44.50
N VAL A 7 -10.07 -17.39 43.48
CA VAL A 7 -8.75 -17.15 42.90
C VAL A 7 -8.87 -15.92 42.00
N VAL A 8 -8.43 -14.77 42.48
CA VAL A 8 -8.25 -13.55 41.66
C VAL A 8 -6.99 -13.74 40.84
N LEU A 9 -7.15 -14.10 39.55
CA LEU A 9 -6.07 -14.04 38.58
C LEU A 9 -5.73 -12.59 38.33
N TYR A 10 -4.69 -12.09 38.97
CA TYR A 10 -4.06 -10.84 38.58
C TYR A 10 -3.47 -11.04 37.18
N CYS A 11 -4.13 -10.50 36.16
CA CYS A 11 -3.48 -10.21 34.87
C CYS A 11 -2.38 -9.18 35.16
N ILE A 12 -1.15 -9.66 35.33
CA ILE A 12 0.04 -8.80 35.32
C ILE A 12 0.09 -8.22 33.90
N PRO A 13 -0.03 -6.89 33.70
CA PRO A 13 0.18 -6.32 32.38
C PRO A 13 1.58 -6.73 31.94
N ALA A 14 1.69 -7.35 30.76
CA ALA A 14 2.97 -7.65 30.16
C ALA A 14 3.78 -6.35 30.17
N TYR A 15 4.86 -6.32 30.93
CA TYR A 15 5.78 -5.18 30.99
C TYR A 15 6.17 -4.86 29.56
N ALA A 16 5.76 -3.70 29.07
CA ALA A 16 6.31 -3.14 27.84
C ALA A 16 7.81 -3.00 28.10
N GLU A 17 8.61 -3.92 27.54
CA GLU A 17 10.06 -3.87 27.68
C GLU A 17 10.53 -2.52 27.16
N THR A 18 11.04 -1.67 28.06
CA THR A 18 11.46 -0.32 27.69
C THR A 18 12.58 -0.43 26.66
N MET A 19 12.35 0.19 25.50
CA MET A 19 13.30 0.20 24.38
C MET A 19 14.59 0.86 24.84
N THR A 20 15.69 0.08 24.97
CA THR A 20 17.00 0.66 25.33
C THR A 20 17.56 1.46 24.14
N PRO A 21 18.45 2.45 24.38
CA PRO A 21 19.09 3.21 23.32
C PRO A 21 19.80 2.32 22.29
N GLU A 22 20.40 1.22 22.72
CA GLU A 22 21.08 0.26 21.84
C GLU A 22 20.07 -0.49 20.95
N LYS A 23 18.97 -0.98 21.52
CA LYS A 23 17.89 -1.62 20.77
C LYS A 23 17.26 -0.64 19.76
N GLN A 24 17.07 0.63 20.17
CA GLN A 24 16.55 1.67 19.27
C GLN A 24 17.52 1.97 18.13
N LYS A 25 18.83 2.05 18.39
CA LYS A 25 19.86 2.23 17.37
C LYS A 25 19.84 1.08 16.37
N GLN A 26 19.85 -0.16 16.87
CA GLN A 26 19.83 -1.37 16.04
C GLN A 26 18.54 -1.46 15.19
N LEU A 27 17.38 -1.10 15.77
CA LEU A 27 16.11 -1.02 15.05
C LEU A 27 16.21 -0.03 13.88
N ASN A 28 16.74 1.17 14.12
CA ASN A 28 16.91 2.18 13.09
C ASN A 28 17.87 1.72 11.98
N GLU A 29 18.96 1.04 12.31
CA GLU A 29 19.87 0.45 11.32
C GLU A 29 19.18 -0.57 10.42
N TYR A 30 18.35 -1.47 11.00
CA TYR A 30 17.58 -2.44 10.20
C TYR A 30 16.57 -1.75 9.27
N TYR A 31 15.90 -0.70 9.74
CA TYR A 31 14.99 0.08 8.89
C TYR A 31 15.72 0.76 7.73
N GLN A 32 16.91 1.35 7.99
CA GLN A 32 17.70 1.99 6.94
C GLN A 32 18.19 0.99 5.90
N GLN A 33 18.67 -0.19 6.32
CA GLN A 33 19.12 -1.24 5.41
C GLN A 33 17.96 -1.77 4.56
N ALA A 34 16.80 -2.06 5.18
CA ALA A 34 15.63 -2.52 4.47
C ALA A 34 15.14 -1.48 3.46
N TRP A 35 15.10 -0.19 3.83
CA TRP A 35 14.69 0.89 2.93
C TRP A 35 15.64 1.06 1.74
N LYS A 36 16.95 0.97 1.98
CA LYS A 36 17.96 1.02 0.92
C LYS A 36 17.79 -0.12 -0.07
N LEU A 37 17.51 -1.33 0.41
CA LEU A 37 17.28 -2.50 -0.42
C LEU A 37 15.97 -2.38 -1.21
N LEU A 38 14.90 -1.93 -0.60
CA LEU A 38 13.63 -1.64 -1.29
C LEU A 38 13.85 -0.63 -2.43
N GLY A 39 14.59 0.45 -2.17
CA GLY A 39 14.93 1.46 -3.18
C GLY A 39 15.75 0.93 -4.37
N GLN A 40 16.30 -0.27 -4.25
CA GLN A 40 17.11 -0.94 -5.29
C GLN A 40 16.40 -2.15 -5.93
N MET A 41 15.13 -2.40 -5.62
CA MET A 41 14.39 -3.55 -6.14
C MET A 41 14.30 -3.58 -7.68
N HIS A 42 14.29 -2.42 -8.32
CA HIS A 42 14.29 -2.28 -9.78
C HIS A 42 15.59 -2.79 -10.45
N LYS A 43 16.69 -2.88 -9.71
CA LYS A 43 17.98 -3.41 -10.17
C LYS A 43 18.10 -4.92 -9.91
N ASP A 44 17.55 -5.38 -8.80
CA ASP A 44 17.58 -6.78 -8.37
C ASP A 44 16.40 -7.04 -7.43
N THR A 45 15.41 -7.78 -7.89
CA THR A 45 14.19 -8.09 -7.11
C THR A 45 14.48 -8.95 -5.88
N SER A 46 15.63 -9.67 -5.82
CA SER A 46 16.06 -10.39 -4.61
C SER A 46 16.31 -9.46 -3.41
N ASN A 47 16.46 -8.16 -3.65
CA ASN A 47 16.55 -7.16 -2.59
C ASN A 47 15.28 -7.08 -1.74
N LEU A 48 14.13 -7.51 -2.25
CA LEU A 48 12.89 -7.62 -1.46
C LEU A 48 13.02 -8.68 -0.35
N ASP A 49 13.62 -9.84 -0.64
CA ASP A 49 13.85 -10.88 0.37
C ASP A 49 14.84 -10.43 1.45
N LYS A 50 15.89 -9.73 1.04
CA LYS A 50 16.86 -9.14 1.97
C LYS A 50 16.23 -8.06 2.84
N ALA A 51 15.41 -7.18 2.27
CA ALA A 51 14.67 -6.15 3.01
C ALA A 51 13.67 -6.78 4.01
N TYR A 52 12.95 -7.82 3.58
CA TYR A 52 12.07 -8.59 4.44
C TYR A 52 12.81 -9.15 5.66
N ALA A 53 13.98 -9.77 5.45
CA ALA A 53 14.80 -10.31 6.54
C ALA A 53 15.22 -9.24 7.56
N PHE A 54 15.53 -8.02 7.12
CA PHE A 54 15.83 -6.92 8.06
C PHE A 54 14.60 -6.51 8.87
N TYR A 55 13.40 -6.46 8.28
CA TYR A 55 12.18 -6.18 9.06
C TYR A 55 11.82 -7.33 10.02
N GLN A 56 12.13 -8.59 9.69
CA GLN A 56 12.00 -9.70 10.64
C GLN A 56 12.95 -9.55 11.84
N LYS A 57 14.20 -9.12 11.60
CA LYS A 57 15.13 -8.78 12.71
C LYS A 57 14.62 -7.61 13.55
N ALA A 58 14.05 -6.59 12.91
CA ALA A 58 13.42 -5.46 13.60
C ALA A 58 12.24 -5.92 14.47
N LEU A 59 11.42 -6.86 13.98
CA LEU A 59 10.29 -7.43 14.71
C LEU A 59 10.75 -8.24 15.94
N ALA A 60 11.88 -8.94 15.85
CA ALA A 60 12.46 -9.67 16.98
C ALA A 60 12.92 -8.74 18.12
N ILE A 61 13.36 -7.51 17.78
CA ILE A 61 13.74 -6.48 18.78
C ILE A 61 12.49 -5.82 19.37
N ALA A 62 11.49 -5.51 18.56
CA ALA A 62 10.30 -4.74 18.92
C ALA A 62 9.02 -5.42 18.39
N PRO A 63 8.55 -6.53 19.02
CA PRO A 63 7.43 -7.32 18.51
C PRO A 63 6.08 -6.58 18.54
N ASN A 64 5.95 -5.55 19.37
CA ASN A 64 4.73 -4.73 19.49
C ASN A 64 4.85 -3.36 18.79
N TYR A 65 5.84 -3.19 17.92
CA TYR A 65 6.01 -1.94 17.20
C TYR A 65 5.23 -1.97 15.87
N ASP A 66 4.10 -1.26 15.83
CA ASP A 66 3.15 -1.25 14.70
C ASP A 66 3.81 -0.94 13.35
N LYS A 67 4.79 -0.03 13.34
CA LYS A 67 5.51 0.36 12.14
C LYS A 67 6.20 -0.81 11.45
N THR A 68 6.73 -1.79 12.18
CA THR A 68 7.39 -2.96 11.59
C THR A 68 6.39 -3.79 10.77
N TYR A 69 5.18 -3.95 11.27
CA TYR A 69 4.15 -4.75 10.59
C TYR A 69 3.72 -4.13 9.27
N TRP A 70 3.44 -2.82 9.20
CA TRP A 70 3.07 -2.24 7.90
C TRP A 70 4.26 -2.17 6.94
N LYS A 71 5.50 -2.10 7.42
CA LYS A 71 6.70 -2.25 6.60
C LYS A 71 6.85 -3.66 6.01
N ILE A 72 6.54 -4.68 6.78
CA ILE A 72 6.48 -6.07 6.27
C ILE A 72 5.34 -6.18 5.24
N ALA A 73 4.18 -5.56 5.48
CA ALA A 73 3.10 -5.54 4.51
C ALA A 73 3.51 -4.89 3.19
N GLU A 74 4.25 -3.77 3.22
CA GLU A 74 4.84 -3.12 2.04
C GLU A 74 5.71 -4.09 1.24
N ILE A 75 6.65 -4.76 1.90
CA ILE A 75 7.56 -5.70 1.21
C ILE A 75 6.81 -6.92 0.66
N SER A 76 5.92 -7.53 1.45
CA SER A 76 5.13 -8.69 1.00
C SER A 76 4.22 -8.31 -0.18
N PHE A 77 3.68 -7.08 -0.20
CA PHE A 77 2.93 -6.57 -1.34
C PHE A 77 3.82 -6.44 -2.59
N LYS A 78 5.03 -5.87 -2.46
CA LYS A 78 5.98 -5.76 -3.57
C LYS A 78 6.41 -7.14 -4.08
N LYS A 79 6.67 -8.10 -3.20
CA LYS A 79 6.95 -9.50 -3.58
C LYS A 79 5.77 -10.13 -4.32
N ALA A 80 4.54 -9.80 -3.94
CA ALA A 80 3.35 -10.27 -4.65
C ALA A 80 3.25 -9.73 -6.08
N GLN A 81 3.68 -8.49 -6.32
CA GLN A 81 3.72 -7.91 -7.66
C GLN A 81 4.75 -8.61 -8.58
N GLU A 82 5.85 -9.13 -8.00
CA GLU A 82 6.93 -9.84 -8.71
C GLU A 82 6.72 -11.37 -8.75
N ALA A 83 5.63 -11.87 -8.18
CA ALA A 83 5.37 -13.31 -8.13
C ALA A 83 5.09 -13.88 -9.54
N LYS A 84 5.51 -15.13 -9.75
CA LYS A 84 5.47 -15.79 -11.06
C LYS A 84 4.06 -16.15 -11.53
N ASP A 85 3.12 -16.33 -10.58
CA ASP A 85 1.76 -16.74 -10.87
C ASP A 85 0.76 -16.15 -9.84
N ASP A 86 -0.53 -16.23 -10.19
CA ASP A 86 -1.62 -15.68 -9.36
C ASP A 86 -1.74 -16.36 -7.99
N ALA A 87 -1.39 -17.65 -7.87
CA ALA A 87 -1.50 -18.37 -6.59
C ALA A 87 -0.44 -17.87 -5.61
N ALA A 88 0.82 -17.72 -6.07
CA ALA A 88 1.92 -17.15 -5.29
C ALA A 88 1.64 -15.68 -4.95
N SER A 89 1.18 -14.89 -5.93
CA SER A 89 0.79 -13.49 -5.75
C SER A 89 -0.29 -13.36 -4.68
N LYS A 90 -1.36 -14.13 -4.78
CA LYS A 90 -2.48 -14.14 -3.83
C LYS A 90 -2.04 -14.49 -2.41
N LYS A 91 -1.15 -15.48 -2.25
CA LYS A 91 -0.60 -15.86 -0.93
C LYS A 91 0.13 -14.67 -0.30
N LEU A 92 0.98 -13.99 -1.06
CA LEU A 92 1.76 -12.85 -0.60
C LEU A 92 0.88 -11.61 -0.31
N TYR A 93 -0.18 -11.36 -1.10
CA TYR A 93 -1.16 -10.32 -0.76
C TYR A 93 -1.93 -10.62 0.53
N HIS A 94 -2.26 -11.89 0.80
CA HIS A 94 -2.83 -12.28 2.10
C HIS A 94 -1.85 -12.05 3.25
N GLU A 95 -0.58 -12.42 3.09
CA GLU A 95 0.47 -12.14 4.08
C GLU A 95 0.60 -10.64 4.36
N ALA A 96 0.63 -9.81 3.30
CA ALA A 96 0.66 -8.35 3.42
C ALA A 96 -0.56 -7.82 4.17
N LEU A 97 -1.76 -8.30 3.84
CA LEU A 97 -3.01 -7.92 4.49
C LEU A 97 -3.00 -8.25 5.99
N GLU A 98 -2.57 -9.45 6.36
CA GLU A 98 -2.52 -9.87 7.77
C GLU A 98 -1.50 -9.04 8.58
N ASN A 99 -0.35 -8.71 8.00
CA ASN A 99 0.60 -7.82 8.65
C ASN A 99 0.06 -6.39 8.79
N ALA A 100 -0.60 -5.85 7.76
CA ALA A 100 -1.24 -4.55 7.88
C ALA A 100 -2.34 -4.52 8.95
N LYS A 101 -3.14 -5.60 9.09
CA LYS A 101 -4.14 -5.73 10.17
C LYS A 101 -3.49 -5.81 11.55
N LYS A 102 -2.37 -6.51 11.71
CA LYS A 102 -1.60 -6.52 12.97
C LYS A 102 -1.13 -5.12 13.33
N SER A 103 -0.65 -4.35 12.35
CA SER A 103 -0.28 -2.94 12.56
C SER A 103 -1.47 -2.12 13.07
N VAL A 104 -2.66 -2.23 12.44
CA VAL A 104 -3.88 -1.52 12.88
C VAL A 104 -4.35 -1.98 14.26
N ALA A 105 -4.17 -3.26 14.62
CA ALA A 105 -4.50 -3.76 15.95
C ALA A 105 -3.64 -3.12 17.05
N LEU A 106 -2.36 -2.84 16.74
CA LEU A 106 -1.44 -2.13 17.64
C LEU A 106 -1.66 -0.61 17.62
N ASN A 107 -1.96 -0.04 16.44
CA ASN A 107 -2.22 1.38 16.25
C ASN A 107 -3.41 1.60 15.31
N PRO A 108 -4.63 1.76 15.84
CA PRO A 108 -5.85 1.94 15.04
C PRO A 108 -5.89 3.20 14.16
N ASN A 109 -4.96 4.13 14.37
CA ASN A 109 -4.82 5.39 13.64
C ASN A 109 -3.60 5.42 12.72
N SER A 110 -2.98 4.26 12.44
CA SER A 110 -1.90 4.18 11.46
C SER A 110 -2.44 4.42 10.04
N VAL A 111 -2.11 5.57 9.48
CA VAL A 111 -2.44 5.96 8.09
C VAL A 111 -1.88 4.95 7.11
N GLU A 112 -0.62 4.55 7.34
CA GLU A 112 0.11 3.61 6.52
C GLU A 112 -0.53 2.22 6.51
N ALA A 113 -0.85 1.71 7.69
CA ALA A 113 -1.44 0.38 7.80
C ALA A 113 -2.84 0.31 7.18
N LEU A 114 -3.66 1.35 7.36
CA LEU A 114 -4.98 1.46 6.72
C LEU A 114 -4.86 1.53 5.19
N TYR A 115 -3.86 2.26 4.66
CA TYR A 115 -3.54 2.26 3.24
C TYR A 115 -3.20 0.86 2.73
N TRP A 116 -2.30 0.13 3.44
CA TRP A 116 -1.90 -1.21 3.03
C TRP A 116 -3.06 -2.22 3.12
N ILE A 117 -3.94 -2.13 4.12
CA ILE A 117 -5.16 -2.96 4.15
C ILE A 117 -5.98 -2.71 2.88
N GLY A 118 -6.30 -1.45 2.58
CA GLY A 118 -7.13 -1.12 1.43
C GLY A 118 -6.51 -1.52 0.09
N THR A 119 -5.19 -1.36 -0.04
CA THR A 119 -4.44 -1.72 -1.26
C THR A 119 -4.37 -3.24 -1.46
N CYS A 120 -4.11 -4.01 -0.39
CA CYS A 120 -4.13 -5.48 -0.45
C CYS A 120 -5.52 -6.01 -0.76
N GLU A 121 -6.57 -5.47 -0.13
CA GLU A 121 -7.96 -5.85 -0.39
C GLU A 121 -8.36 -5.53 -1.85
N ALA A 122 -7.91 -4.40 -2.41
CA ALA A 122 -8.12 -4.06 -3.81
C ALA A 122 -7.49 -5.11 -4.74
N LYS A 123 -6.25 -5.51 -4.49
CA LYS A 123 -5.54 -6.53 -5.28
C LYS A 123 -6.17 -7.93 -5.12
N LEU A 124 -6.57 -8.29 -3.92
CA LEU A 124 -7.27 -9.56 -3.68
C LEU A 124 -8.65 -9.59 -4.34
N ALA A 125 -9.30 -8.44 -4.50
CA ALA A 125 -10.57 -8.34 -5.23
C ALA A 125 -10.39 -8.61 -6.74
N GLU A 126 -9.29 -8.17 -7.36
CA GLU A 126 -8.95 -8.45 -8.75
C GLU A 126 -8.78 -9.96 -9.00
N LEU A 127 -8.29 -10.71 -7.99
CA LEU A 127 -8.04 -12.15 -8.04
C LEU A 127 -9.21 -13.01 -7.50
N ALA A 128 -10.34 -12.40 -7.18
CA ALA A 128 -11.46 -13.08 -6.54
C ALA A 128 -12.67 -13.20 -7.48
N GLY A 129 -13.53 -14.20 -7.23
CA GLY A 129 -14.85 -14.24 -7.84
C GLY A 129 -15.75 -13.09 -7.40
N ILE A 130 -16.72 -12.72 -8.21
CA ILE A 130 -17.49 -11.47 -8.15
C ILE A 130 -18.10 -11.17 -6.77
N PHE A 131 -18.68 -12.14 -6.08
CA PHE A 131 -19.29 -11.92 -4.76
C PHE A 131 -18.26 -11.58 -3.68
N LYS A 132 -17.11 -12.28 -3.69
CA LYS A 132 -16.00 -12.01 -2.76
C LYS A 132 -15.35 -10.66 -3.07
N ALA A 133 -15.21 -10.33 -4.35
CA ALA A 133 -14.66 -9.04 -4.80
C ALA A 133 -15.48 -7.87 -4.26
N MET A 134 -16.80 -7.94 -4.27
CA MET A 134 -17.67 -6.85 -3.75
C MET A 134 -17.41 -6.55 -2.27
N GLY A 135 -17.27 -7.59 -1.44
CA GLY A 135 -16.94 -7.44 -0.01
C GLY A 135 -15.57 -6.79 0.20
N LEU A 136 -14.55 -7.25 -0.54
CA LEU A 136 -13.20 -6.71 -0.50
C LEU A 136 -13.14 -5.24 -0.97
N VAL A 137 -13.81 -4.91 -2.07
CA VAL A 137 -13.89 -3.52 -2.57
C VAL A 137 -14.55 -2.59 -1.56
N LYS A 138 -15.65 -3.03 -0.91
CA LYS A 138 -16.33 -2.24 0.14
C LYS A 138 -15.39 -1.97 1.32
N SER A 139 -14.67 -3.00 1.78
CA SER A 139 -13.70 -2.89 2.87
C SER A 139 -12.52 -1.99 2.48
N ALA A 140 -11.95 -2.19 1.29
CA ALA A 140 -10.86 -1.38 0.75
C ALA A 140 -11.23 0.11 0.72
N LYS A 141 -12.38 0.46 0.15
CA LYS A 141 -12.87 1.85 0.11
C LYS A 141 -13.00 2.45 1.52
N LYS A 142 -13.49 1.68 2.50
CA LYS A 142 -13.61 2.14 3.90
C LYS A 142 -12.23 2.45 4.50
N ASN A 143 -11.26 1.54 4.35
CA ASN A 143 -9.93 1.69 4.94
C ASN A 143 -9.14 2.83 4.28
N LEU A 144 -9.19 2.94 2.94
CA LEU A 144 -8.53 4.03 2.21
C LEU A 144 -9.12 5.41 2.57
N LYS A 145 -10.45 5.52 2.67
CA LYS A 145 -11.11 6.76 3.13
C LYS A 145 -10.71 7.13 4.56
N LYS A 146 -10.61 6.13 5.46
CA LYS A 146 -10.13 6.36 6.84
C LYS A 146 -8.68 6.83 6.86
N SER A 147 -7.79 6.21 6.05
CA SER A 147 -6.39 6.65 5.90
C SER A 147 -6.30 8.11 5.49
N ILE A 148 -7.05 8.53 4.46
CA ILE A 148 -7.10 9.93 4.00
C ILE A 148 -7.64 10.88 5.07
N ALA A 149 -8.67 10.46 5.82
CA ALA A 149 -9.31 11.31 6.83
C ALA A 149 -8.43 11.56 8.07
N LEU A 150 -7.58 10.60 8.43
CA LEU A 150 -6.68 10.71 9.59
C LEU A 150 -5.57 11.73 9.39
N ASP A 151 -4.97 11.77 8.21
CA ASP A 151 -3.94 12.73 7.83
C ASP A 151 -4.00 12.95 6.32
N PRO A 152 -4.74 13.96 5.84
CA PRO A 152 -4.95 14.21 4.42
C PRO A 152 -3.67 14.50 3.63
N ASP A 153 -2.64 15.04 4.29
CA ASP A 153 -1.38 15.47 3.66
C ASP A 153 -0.28 14.41 3.72
N ASN A 154 -0.53 13.32 4.42
CA ASN A 154 0.38 12.19 4.48
C ASN A 154 0.60 11.57 3.08
N ARG A 155 1.84 11.18 2.77
CA ARG A 155 2.18 10.54 1.49
C ARG A 155 1.35 9.28 1.19
N PHE A 156 0.98 8.50 2.22
CA PHE A 156 0.11 7.32 2.04
C PHE A 156 -1.33 7.72 1.76
N SER A 157 -1.77 8.89 2.21
CA SER A 157 -3.07 9.46 1.85
C SER A 157 -3.11 9.91 0.39
N VAL A 158 -1.98 10.37 -0.17
CA VAL A 158 -1.85 10.61 -1.62
C VAL A 158 -2.00 9.30 -2.38
N LEU A 159 -1.25 8.25 -2.00
CA LEU A 159 -1.35 6.92 -2.59
C LEU A 159 -2.76 6.33 -2.43
N ALA A 160 -3.40 6.51 -1.26
CA ALA A 160 -4.76 6.03 -1.00
C ALA A 160 -5.79 6.66 -1.95
N ARG A 161 -5.64 7.94 -2.30
CA ARG A 161 -6.49 8.59 -3.33
C ARG A 161 -6.36 7.90 -4.68
N VAL A 162 -5.15 7.53 -5.07
CA VAL A 162 -4.90 6.84 -6.35
C VAL A 162 -5.55 5.45 -6.36
N ILE A 163 -5.37 4.66 -5.30
CA ILE A 163 -6.00 3.32 -5.21
C ILE A 163 -7.53 3.43 -5.14
N LEU A 164 -8.04 4.40 -4.38
CA LEU A 164 -9.48 4.65 -4.30
C LEU A 164 -10.07 5.05 -5.65
N ALA A 165 -9.35 5.86 -6.45
CA ALA A 165 -9.74 6.20 -7.80
C ALA A 165 -9.83 4.95 -8.71
N ILE A 166 -8.89 4.01 -8.61
CA ILE A 166 -8.96 2.73 -9.34
C ILE A 166 -10.25 1.99 -8.97
N LEU A 167 -10.59 1.92 -7.68
CA LEU A 167 -11.81 1.26 -7.19
C LEU A 167 -13.10 1.96 -7.63
N TYR A 168 -13.05 3.20 -8.09
CA TYR A 168 -14.17 3.89 -8.75
C TYR A 168 -14.16 3.76 -10.26
N THR A 169 -12.98 3.52 -10.87
CA THR A 169 -12.81 3.44 -12.33
C THR A 169 -13.11 2.07 -12.90
N GLU A 170 -12.69 0.99 -12.19
CA GLU A 170 -12.71 -0.37 -12.75
C GLU A 170 -14.09 -1.07 -12.74
N PRO A 171 -14.98 -0.86 -11.76
CA PRO A 171 -16.28 -1.52 -11.76
C PRO A 171 -17.10 -1.18 -13.02
N PRO A 172 -18.00 -2.11 -13.45
CA PRO A 172 -18.98 -1.79 -14.49
C PRO A 172 -20.02 -0.78 -13.95
N TRP A 173 -20.72 -0.11 -14.88
CA TRP A 173 -21.92 0.66 -14.53
C TRP A 173 -22.96 -0.26 -13.83
N PRO A 174 -23.69 0.20 -12.79
CA PRO A 174 -23.74 1.54 -12.21
C PRO A 174 -22.75 1.80 -11.06
N LEU A 175 -21.82 0.89 -10.76
CA LEU A 175 -20.90 1.00 -9.63
C LEU A 175 -19.69 1.90 -9.92
N ARG A 176 -19.48 2.25 -11.20
CA ARG A 176 -18.42 3.14 -11.66
C ARG A 176 -18.76 4.59 -11.37
N ASP A 177 -17.77 5.34 -10.90
CA ASP A 177 -17.85 6.78 -10.67
C ASP A 177 -16.58 7.47 -11.19
N LEU A 178 -16.60 7.83 -12.49
CA LEU A 178 -15.46 8.48 -13.14
C LEU A 178 -15.25 9.91 -12.64
N GLY A 179 -16.32 10.60 -12.22
CA GLY A 179 -16.23 11.96 -11.67
C GLY A 179 -15.47 11.98 -10.35
N GLU A 180 -15.77 11.04 -9.45
CA GLU A 180 -15.03 10.91 -8.19
C GLU A 180 -13.58 10.42 -8.44
N ALA A 181 -13.39 9.49 -9.37
CA ALA A 181 -12.06 9.01 -9.75
C ALA A 181 -11.17 10.13 -10.31
N ASP A 182 -11.71 11.02 -11.16
CA ASP A 182 -10.95 12.17 -11.70
C ASP A 182 -10.57 13.15 -10.60
N LYS A 183 -11.48 13.52 -9.70
CA LYS A 183 -11.18 14.38 -8.54
C LYS A 183 -10.04 13.84 -7.69
N LEU A 184 -10.11 12.54 -7.36
CA LEU A 184 -9.11 11.88 -6.54
C LEU A 184 -7.73 11.84 -7.19
N THR A 185 -7.66 11.50 -8.49
CA THR A 185 -6.39 11.46 -9.22
C THR A 185 -5.84 12.85 -9.50
N ALA A 186 -6.70 13.83 -9.81
CA ALA A 186 -6.29 15.23 -9.95
C ALA A 186 -5.64 15.75 -8.65
N LYS A 187 -6.29 15.49 -7.51
CA LYS A 187 -5.76 15.90 -6.21
C LYS A 187 -4.44 15.18 -5.88
N ALA A 188 -4.30 13.89 -6.20
CA ALA A 188 -3.06 13.16 -5.99
C ALA A 188 -1.90 13.73 -6.84
N VAL A 189 -2.16 14.10 -8.10
CA VAL A 189 -1.17 14.75 -8.97
C VAL A 189 -0.78 16.14 -8.46
N GLU A 190 -1.74 16.92 -7.95
CA GLU A 190 -1.48 18.23 -7.34
C GLU A 190 -0.58 18.09 -6.10
N MET A 191 -0.84 17.11 -5.24
CA MET A 191 -0.11 16.91 -3.98
C MET A 191 1.29 16.35 -4.18
N ASP A 192 1.47 15.44 -5.16
CA ASP A 192 2.78 14.91 -5.53
C ASP A 192 2.92 14.83 -7.05
N PRO A 193 3.40 15.91 -7.69
CA PRO A 193 3.60 15.97 -9.14
C PRO A 193 4.64 14.98 -9.67
N ASN A 194 5.51 14.46 -8.80
CA ASN A 194 6.56 13.50 -9.15
C ASN A 194 6.15 12.03 -8.93
N LEU A 195 4.97 11.77 -8.38
CA LEU A 195 4.43 10.42 -8.23
C LEU A 195 3.90 9.92 -9.58
N THR A 196 4.69 9.11 -10.27
CA THR A 196 4.37 8.56 -11.60
C THR A 196 3.08 7.75 -11.60
N LEU A 197 2.81 6.99 -10.51
CA LEU A 197 1.58 6.23 -10.35
C LEU A 197 0.32 7.11 -10.49
N SER A 198 0.30 8.30 -9.87
CA SER A 198 -0.87 9.19 -9.92
C SER A 198 -1.15 9.64 -11.35
N SER A 199 -0.11 9.93 -12.13
CA SER A 199 -0.23 10.34 -13.54
C SER A 199 -0.77 9.23 -14.42
N VAL A 200 -0.23 8.03 -14.27
CA VAL A 200 -0.68 6.87 -15.06
C VAL A 200 -2.14 6.54 -14.76
N LYS A 201 -2.52 6.54 -13.48
CA LYS A 201 -3.91 6.22 -13.10
C LYS A 201 -4.88 7.35 -13.47
N ARG A 202 -4.45 8.62 -13.41
CA ARG A 202 -5.22 9.74 -13.95
C ARG A 202 -5.47 9.58 -15.46
N ALA A 203 -4.43 9.24 -16.22
CA ALA A 203 -4.59 9.01 -17.65
C ALA A 203 -5.62 7.90 -17.95
N ARG A 204 -5.62 6.80 -17.18
CA ARG A 204 -6.63 5.75 -17.32
C ARG A 204 -8.06 6.26 -17.06
N VAL A 205 -8.25 7.07 -16.03
CA VAL A 205 -9.55 7.70 -15.74
C VAL A 205 -10.00 8.55 -16.91
N LEU A 206 -9.12 9.44 -17.41
CA LEU A 206 -9.39 10.31 -18.56
C LEU A 206 -9.72 9.51 -19.83
N MET A 207 -8.96 8.44 -20.12
CA MET A 207 -9.27 7.55 -21.26
C MET A 207 -10.66 6.92 -21.12
N LYS A 208 -11.02 6.45 -19.95
CA LYS A 208 -12.36 5.86 -19.70
C LYS A 208 -13.49 6.90 -19.77
N ASN A 209 -13.18 8.16 -19.53
CA ASN A 209 -14.11 9.28 -19.69
C ASN A 209 -14.19 9.80 -21.13
N GLY A 210 -13.30 9.35 -22.03
CA GLY A 210 -13.23 9.80 -23.41
C GLY A 210 -12.33 11.01 -23.64
N ASP A 211 -11.66 11.51 -22.60
CA ASP A 211 -10.78 12.69 -22.63
C ASP A 211 -9.36 12.33 -23.10
N ASN A 212 -9.26 11.74 -24.30
CA ASN A 212 -8.03 11.15 -24.83
C ASN A 212 -6.88 12.16 -24.97
N GLU A 213 -7.15 13.41 -25.35
CA GLU A 213 -6.12 14.44 -25.47
C GLU A 213 -5.53 14.85 -24.11
N LEU A 214 -6.36 14.91 -23.06
CA LEU A 214 -5.88 15.15 -21.71
C LEU A 214 -5.10 13.96 -21.16
N ALA A 215 -5.56 12.72 -21.44
CA ALA A 215 -4.84 11.51 -21.10
C ALA A 215 -3.45 11.45 -21.73
N LYS A 216 -3.34 11.82 -23.03
CA LYS A 216 -2.08 11.88 -23.77
C LYS A 216 -1.09 12.87 -23.12
N LYS A 217 -1.57 14.09 -22.78
CA LYS A 217 -0.77 15.10 -22.08
C LYS A 217 -0.26 14.59 -20.73
N GLU A 218 -1.13 13.93 -19.96
CA GLU A 218 -0.78 13.38 -18.63
C GLU A 218 0.25 12.25 -18.72
N LEU A 219 0.14 11.36 -19.71
CA LEU A 219 1.13 10.30 -19.97
C LEU A 219 2.48 10.87 -20.40
N GLN A 220 2.49 11.88 -21.26
CA GLN A 220 3.71 12.58 -21.67
C GLN A 220 4.37 13.27 -20.47
N ARG A 221 3.57 13.93 -19.62
CA ARG A 221 4.06 14.51 -18.37
C ARG A 221 4.72 13.44 -17.48
N CYS A 222 4.06 12.30 -17.29
CA CYS A 222 4.58 11.17 -16.52
C CYS A 222 5.96 10.72 -17.03
N LEU A 223 6.10 10.51 -18.34
CA LEU A 223 7.35 10.08 -18.96
C LEU A 223 8.48 11.12 -18.89
N ASN A 224 8.15 12.38 -18.67
CA ASN A 224 9.10 13.50 -18.55
C ASN A 224 9.54 13.77 -17.10
N ILE A 225 8.98 13.08 -16.10
CA ILE A 225 9.40 13.21 -14.70
C ILE A 225 10.84 12.73 -14.55
N LYS A 226 11.77 13.63 -14.20
CA LYS A 226 13.21 13.33 -14.07
C LYS A 226 13.59 12.75 -12.70
N LYS A 227 12.85 13.14 -11.66
CA LYS A 227 13.08 12.71 -10.28
C LYS A 227 11.79 12.18 -9.70
N PRO A 228 11.40 10.94 -10.03
CA PRO A 228 10.17 10.36 -9.52
C PRO A 228 10.25 10.11 -8.01
N THR A 229 9.12 10.21 -7.33
CA THR A 229 9.02 9.97 -5.88
C THR A 229 9.48 8.56 -5.52
N TYR A 230 9.16 7.57 -6.36
CA TYR A 230 9.60 6.18 -6.22
C TYR A 230 10.21 5.70 -7.53
N VAL A 231 11.53 5.82 -7.68
CA VAL A 231 12.24 5.44 -8.92
C VAL A 231 11.99 3.97 -9.28
N TRP A 232 11.95 3.09 -8.28
CA TRP A 232 11.73 1.65 -8.49
C TRP A 232 10.34 1.32 -9.04
N ASP A 233 9.28 1.98 -8.59
CA ASP A 233 7.94 1.81 -9.13
C ASP A 233 7.80 2.43 -10.52
N SER A 234 8.45 3.57 -10.74
CA SER A 234 8.46 4.24 -12.03
C SER A 234 9.11 3.39 -13.10
N GLU A 235 10.26 2.79 -12.82
CA GLU A 235 11.00 1.98 -13.78
C GLU A 235 10.33 0.63 -14.05
N LEU A 236 9.86 -0.06 -12.99
CA LEU A 236 9.29 -1.39 -13.13
C LEU A 236 7.85 -1.37 -13.67
N TYR A 237 7.05 -0.38 -13.30
CA TYR A 237 5.61 -0.43 -13.57
C TYR A 237 5.07 0.79 -14.29
N ASP A 238 5.32 2.01 -13.78
CA ASP A 238 4.54 3.16 -14.21
C ASP A 238 4.96 3.67 -15.60
N TRP A 239 6.25 3.79 -15.89
CA TRP A 239 6.73 4.21 -17.22
C TRP A 239 6.44 3.17 -18.31
N PRO A 240 6.61 1.85 -18.08
CA PRO A 240 6.15 0.84 -19.04
C PRO A 240 4.65 0.92 -19.32
N GLU A 241 3.82 1.08 -18.27
CA GLU A 241 2.38 1.26 -18.43
C GLU A 241 2.04 2.55 -19.19
N ALA A 242 2.70 3.67 -18.86
CA ALA A 242 2.50 4.96 -19.54
C ALA A 242 2.82 4.87 -21.05
N LYS A 243 3.92 4.22 -21.43
CA LYS A 243 4.30 3.98 -22.83
C LYS A 243 3.25 3.13 -23.55
N LYS A 244 2.78 2.05 -22.90
CA LYS A 244 1.74 1.18 -23.45
C LYS A 244 0.43 1.96 -23.69
N LEU A 245 -0.04 2.72 -22.69
CA LEU A 245 -1.27 3.51 -22.82
C LEU A 245 -1.14 4.60 -23.91
N LEU A 246 0.01 5.28 -23.97
CA LEU A 246 0.26 6.31 -24.97
C LEU A 246 0.23 5.73 -26.40
N SER A 247 0.66 4.49 -26.61
CA SER A 247 0.58 3.81 -27.90
C SER A 247 -0.85 3.50 -28.33
N GLN A 248 -1.80 3.39 -27.40
CA GLN A 248 -3.22 3.16 -27.67
C GLN A 248 -3.99 4.44 -28.06
N LEU A 249 -3.39 5.61 -27.80
CA LEU A 249 -3.97 6.93 -28.07
C LEU A 249 -3.45 7.59 -29.36
N LYS A 250 -2.87 6.77 -30.24
CA LYS A 250 -2.38 7.22 -31.55
C LYS A 250 -3.49 7.31 -32.56
#